data_afb33a97f646040a5019bf7539aa955e
#
_entry.id   afb33a97f646040a5019bf7539aa955e
#
_cell.length_a   1.000
_cell.length_b   1.000
_cell.length_c   1.000
_cell.angle_alpha   90.00
_cell.angle_beta   90.00
_cell.angle_gamma   90.00
#
_symmetry.space_group_name_H-M   'P 1'
#
loop_
_entity.id
_entity.type
_entity.pdbx_description
1 polymer ?
#
loop_
_entity_poly.entity_id
_entity_poly.type
_entity_poly.pdbx_seq_one_letter_code
_entity_poly.pdbx_strand_id
1 'polypeptide(L)'
;MSEDRVKLTIDGRTLEAPKGAMIIQVADEAGIYIPRFCYHHRLKIVANCRMCLVDVEGAPKPAPACATPVSDGMNVQTRSQRALDAQRATMEFLLINHPLDCPICDQGGECELQDLALGYGRGVSRFTERKRVVPDKSLGPLVRPEMTRCIHCTRCIRVLEEVGGRQEMGATGRGEHMKVGTYIEQSIDSELSGNIIDVCPVGALNSAPFNMRARGWELLSHKTVGAHDCVGSNLYGHSLRGHFLRAVPRENDAINDCWISDRDRFSYTGLAARDRALKPLLRKDGKLVEASWEEAIPEAAKMLSGAAGNLGTLVSPSATNEEMYLAQKLTRELGSGHIDSRIRQADFRDDAGDARYPSLGGPIDQIESNDAILLIGSRLNKEAPILGYRVRRAAAAGAAVMAINPRRFDLAMPVALEQLIHPDQLVSALAQLAHAIASIAGAKTPAFLERFPNPGDESFKRMAERLHKAESPRLLLGHLALQHPAFADLRRLAALVAELSSGSVGYVTEGANQAGAYIAGAVPHRGPGGVAADSGANAREMFADSRDAYLLLGVEPEVDCWDGVAAREALDKARVVCLSSFVSSAMREYADCVLPLGAFGETPGSF
;
A
#
# COMPACT_ATOMS: atom_id res chain seq x y z
N MET A 1 30.79 -0.59 -13.72
CA MET A 1 31.66 0.61 -13.78
C MET A 1 32.17 0.86 -12.38
N SER A 2 33.49 0.97 -12.14
CA SER A 2 34.01 1.35 -10.82
C SER A 2 33.51 2.77 -10.53
N GLU A 3 32.61 2.93 -9.55
CA GLU A 3 32.21 4.26 -9.11
C GLU A 3 33.46 5.03 -8.67
N ASP A 4 33.63 6.24 -9.20
CA ASP A 4 34.72 7.15 -8.87
C ASP A 4 34.52 7.56 -7.38
N ARG A 5 35.28 6.95 -6.47
CA ARG A 5 35.17 7.18 -5.02
C ARG A 5 36.13 8.28 -4.59
N VAL A 6 35.73 9.10 -3.65
CA VAL A 6 36.52 10.16 -3.04
C VAL A 6 36.74 9.89 -1.56
N LYS A 7 37.90 10.35 -1.05
CA LYS A 7 38.23 10.28 0.37
C LYS A 7 37.97 11.62 1.04
N LEU A 8 37.29 11.60 2.17
CA LEU A 8 37.02 12.80 2.97
C LEU A 8 37.13 12.49 4.45
N THR A 9 37.18 13.53 5.26
CA THR A 9 37.20 13.40 6.72
C THR A 9 35.98 14.12 7.31
N ILE A 10 35.22 13.44 8.17
CA ILE A 10 34.12 14.04 8.93
C ILE A 10 34.41 13.83 10.43
N ASP A 11 34.51 14.92 11.20
CA ASP A 11 34.84 14.94 12.63
C ASP A 11 36.06 14.04 12.98
N GLY A 12 37.12 14.13 12.16
CA GLY A 12 38.35 13.37 12.32
C GLY A 12 38.31 11.90 11.86
N ARG A 13 37.17 11.43 11.34
CA ARG A 13 37.02 10.07 10.77
C ARG A 13 37.19 10.12 9.26
N THR A 14 38.16 9.39 8.73
CA THR A 14 38.38 9.26 7.28
C THR A 14 37.33 8.27 6.70
N LEU A 15 36.62 8.71 5.68
CA LEU A 15 35.53 8.00 5.02
C LEU A 15 35.76 7.96 3.52
N GLU A 16 35.18 6.96 2.85
CA GLU A 16 35.16 6.86 1.38
C GLU A 16 33.72 6.85 0.89
N ALA A 17 33.42 7.68 -0.09
CA ALA A 17 32.06 7.82 -0.62
C ALA A 17 32.06 7.95 -2.16
N PRO A 18 30.95 7.63 -2.84
CA PRO A 18 30.79 7.92 -4.26
C PRO A 18 30.92 9.41 -4.52
N LYS A 19 31.60 9.78 -5.59
CA LYS A 19 31.71 11.16 -6.02
C LYS A 19 30.33 11.75 -6.31
N GLY A 20 30.03 12.91 -5.74
CA GLY A 20 28.71 13.56 -5.87
C GLY A 20 27.71 13.20 -4.77
N ALA A 21 27.99 12.24 -3.88
CA ALA A 21 27.21 12.03 -2.68
C ALA A 21 27.21 13.30 -1.82
N MET A 22 26.11 13.55 -1.09
CA MET A 22 26.05 14.73 -0.20
C MET A 22 26.71 14.43 1.15
N ILE A 23 27.30 15.45 1.78
CA ILE A 23 27.93 15.31 3.11
C ILE A 23 27.00 14.60 4.10
N ILE A 24 25.70 14.96 4.10
CA ILE A 24 24.71 14.38 5.03
C ILE A 24 24.50 12.89 4.80
N GLN A 25 24.55 12.40 3.56
CA GLN A 25 24.39 10.98 3.23
C GLN A 25 25.59 10.18 3.75
N VAL A 26 26.79 10.67 3.49
CA VAL A 26 28.02 10.04 3.97
C VAL A 26 28.11 10.05 5.52
N ALA A 27 27.64 11.13 6.15
CA ALA A 27 27.56 11.23 7.60
C ALA A 27 26.57 10.21 8.18
N ASP A 28 25.38 10.06 7.58
CA ASP A 28 24.35 9.09 8.01
C ASP A 28 24.86 7.65 7.91
N GLU A 29 25.49 7.26 6.79
CA GLU A 29 26.11 5.95 6.60
C GLU A 29 27.21 5.66 7.63
N ALA A 30 27.95 6.70 8.05
CA ALA A 30 28.98 6.60 9.07
C ALA A 30 28.44 6.69 10.53
N GLY A 31 27.14 6.85 10.71
CA GLY A 31 26.50 7.02 12.02
C GLY A 31 26.81 8.38 12.67
N ILE A 32 27.17 9.42 11.89
CA ILE A 32 27.42 10.78 12.35
C ILE A 32 26.16 11.60 12.13
N TYR A 33 25.47 11.95 13.22
CA TYR A 33 24.22 12.71 13.13
C TYR A 33 24.45 14.19 12.84
N ILE A 34 23.80 14.70 11.78
CA ILE A 34 23.72 16.13 11.43
C ILE A 34 22.27 16.59 11.56
N PRO A 35 21.96 17.63 12.38
CA PRO A 35 20.58 18.09 12.62
C PRO A 35 19.94 18.61 11.32
N ARG A 36 18.66 18.31 11.10
CA ARG A 36 17.96 18.61 9.85
C ARG A 36 16.44 18.70 10.04
N PHE A 37 15.74 19.43 9.15
CA PHE A 37 14.28 19.42 9.05
C PHE A 37 13.80 19.19 7.61
N CYS A 38 14.29 19.95 6.62
CA CYS A 38 13.78 19.81 5.26
C CYS A 38 14.29 18.57 4.54
N TYR A 39 15.48 18.06 4.88
CA TYR A 39 16.04 16.85 4.29
C TYR A 39 15.28 15.61 4.77
N HIS A 40 14.97 14.73 3.83
CA HIS A 40 14.46 13.38 4.04
C HIS A 40 15.11 12.47 3.01
N HIS A 41 15.60 11.30 3.41
CA HIS A 41 16.40 10.42 2.56
C HIS A 41 15.65 9.91 1.30
N ARG A 42 14.32 9.93 1.34
CA ARG A 42 13.45 9.51 0.22
C ARG A 42 12.84 10.66 -0.58
N LEU A 43 13.21 11.91 -0.31
CA LEU A 43 12.67 13.08 -1.00
C LEU A 43 13.79 13.91 -1.60
N LYS A 44 13.52 14.60 -2.72
CA LYS A 44 14.47 15.51 -3.35
C LYS A 44 14.99 16.59 -2.39
N ILE A 45 16.24 16.97 -2.55
CA ILE A 45 16.91 17.97 -1.72
C ILE A 45 16.43 19.37 -2.09
N VAL A 46 16.05 20.19 -1.08
CA VAL A 46 15.64 21.59 -1.28
C VAL A 46 16.50 22.59 -0.50
N ALA A 47 17.26 22.16 0.50
CA ALA A 47 18.22 22.97 1.26
C ALA A 47 17.65 24.27 1.88
N ASN A 48 16.35 24.32 2.25
CA ASN A 48 15.67 25.54 2.68
C ASN A 48 15.73 25.82 4.18
N CYS A 49 15.74 24.78 5.06
CA CYS A 49 15.71 24.99 6.51
C CYS A 49 17.03 25.45 7.11
N ARG A 50 18.16 25.16 6.47
CA ARG A 50 19.52 25.50 6.91
C ARG A 50 19.95 24.91 8.28
N MET A 51 19.22 23.98 8.84
CA MET A 51 19.58 23.38 10.12
C MET A 51 20.84 22.50 10.02
N CYS A 52 21.11 21.92 8.86
CA CYS A 52 22.24 21.03 8.59
C CYS A 52 23.55 21.78 8.21
N LEU A 53 23.73 23.01 8.67
CA LEU A 53 24.97 23.75 8.42
C LEU A 53 26.14 23.11 9.17
N VAL A 54 27.21 22.82 8.42
CA VAL A 54 28.48 22.26 8.91
C VAL A 54 29.64 23.17 8.49
N ASP A 55 30.77 23.02 9.17
CA ASP A 55 31.98 23.74 8.84
C ASP A 55 32.87 22.89 7.92
N VAL A 56 33.18 23.43 6.74
CA VAL A 56 34.06 22.78 5.76
C VAL A 56 35.36 23.58 5.74
N GLU A 57 36.48 22.90 5.95
CA GLU A 57 37.79 23.55 5.95
C GLU A 57 38.04 24.28 4.63
N GLY A 58 38.53 25.52 4.74
CA GLY A 58 38.74 26.39 3.58
C GLY A 58 37.48 27.10 3.02
N ALA A 59 36.26 26.72 3.49
CA ALA A 59 35.04 27.38 3.04
C ALA A 59 34.80 28.73 3.77
N PRO A 60 34.42 29.80 3.06
CA PRO A 60 34.20 31.11 3.66
C PRO A 60 32.98 31.17 4.59
N LYS A 61 32.01 30.27 4.42
CA LYS A 61 30.76 30.19 5.18
C LYS A 61 30.42 28.74 5.51
N PRO A 62 29.68 28.48 6.61
CA PRO A 62 29.11 27.14 6.86
C PRO A 62 28.30 26.64 5.66
N ALA A 63 28.48 25.37 5.31
CA ALA A 63 27.85 24.73 4.16
C ALA A 63 26.63 23.88 4.57
N PRO A 64 25.55 23.85 3.79
CA PRO A 64 24.42 22.97 4.05
C PRO A 64 24.77 21.51 3.68
N ALA A 65 24.97 20.65 4.65
CA ALA A 65 25.40 19.26 4.45
C ALA A 65 24.47 18.46 3.51
N CYS A 66 23.17 18.78 3.50
CA CYS A 66 22.19 18.11 2.63
C CYS A 66 22.31 18.48 1.14
N ALA A 67 23.02 19.55 0.79
CA ALA A 67 23.13 20.05 -0.59
C ALA A 67 24.57 20.36 -1.02
N THR A 68 25.55 19.92 -0.22
CA THR A 68 26.96 20.08 -0.55
C THR A 68 27.53 18.72 -0.91
N PRO A 69 27.92 18.50 -2.19
CA PRO A 69 28.53 17.25 -2.62
C PRO A 69 29.93 17.11 -2.02
N VAL A 70 30.31 15.85 -1.74
CA VAL A 70 31.65 15.53 -1.24
C VAL A 70 32.71 15.64 -2.33
N SER A 71 33.93 16.01 -1.95
CA SER A 71 35.10 16.04 -2.83
C SER A 71 36.31 15.44 -2.15
N ASP A 72 37.29 15.04 -2.94
CA ASP A 72 38.52 14.42 -2.43
C ASP A 72 39.29 15.38 -1.53
N GLY A 73 39.79 14.87 -0.39
CA GLY A 73 40.49 15.65 0.62
C GLY A 73 39.63 16.61 1.45
N MET A 74 38.29 16.60 1.28
CA MET A 74 37.40 17.48 2.04
C MET A 74 37.47 17.13 3.55
N ASN A 75 37.60 18.18 4.39
CA ASN A 75 37.53 18.04 5.85
C ASN A 75 36.31 18.77 6.40
N VAL A 76 35.40 18.04 7.03
CA VAL A 76 34.12 18.53 7.54
C VAL A 76 34.07 18.41 9.05
N GLN A 77 33.67 19.48 9.73
CA GLN A 77 33.44 19.52 11.18
C GLN A 77 31.95 19.80 11.44
N THR A 78 31.26 18.83 12.04
CA THR A 78 29.82 18.96 12.33
C THR A 78 29.57 19.67 13.66
N ARG A 79 30.57 19.72 14.55
CA ARG A 79 30.50 20.26 15.91
C ARG A 79 31.54 21.34 16.21
N SER A 80 32.17 21.95 15.18
CA SER A 80 33.01 23.13 15.41
C SER A 80 32.16 24.27 16.02
N GLN A 81 32.80 25.22 16.71
CA GLN A 81 32.10 26.37 17.28
C GLN A 81 31.30 27.11 16.21
N ARG A 82 31.86 27.22 15.00
CA ARG A 82 31.24 27.87 13.84
C ARG A 82 29.99 27.13 13.36
N ALA A 83 30.01 25.78 13.31
CA ALA A 83 28.87 24.98 12.95
C ALA A 83 27.76 25.09 14.02
N LEU A 84 28.11 24.96 15.28
CA LEU A 84 27.16 25.08 16.40
C LEU A 84 26.50 26.45 16.47
N ASP A 85 27.23 27.54 16.25
CA ASP A 85 26.67 28.88 16.25
C ASP A 85 25.71 29.10 15.08
N ALA A 86 26.01 28.54 13.90
CA ALA A 86 25.12 28.57 12.76
C ALA A 86 23.83 27.77 12.99
N GLN A 87 23.94 26.58 13.59
CA GLN A 87 22.79 25.75 13.95
C GLN A 87 21.91 26.39 15.04
N ARG A 88 22.52 27.01 16.06
CA ARG A 88 21.81 27.78 17.08
C ARG A 88 21.05 28.97 16.49
N ALA A 89 21.67 29.72 15.60
CA ALA A 89 21.02 30.84 14.92
C ALA A 89 19.83 30.36 14.08
N THR A 90 19.98 29.26 13.35
CA THR A 90 18.90 28.67 12.56
C THR A 90 17.75 28.22 13.46
N MET A 91 18.04 27.55 14.58
CA MET A 91 17.01 27.13 15.55
C MET A 91 16.26 28.35 16.11
N GLU A 92 16.96 29.41 16.45
CA GLU A 92 16.33 30.65 16.93
C GLU A 92 15.35 31.23 15.88
N PHE A 93 15.72 31.28 14.60
CA PHE A 93 14.82 31.71 13.52
C PHE A 93 13.59 30.80 13.37
N LEU A 94 13.73 29.49 13.50
CA LEU A 94 12.60 28.57 13.45
C LEU A 94 11.63 28.75 14.61
N LEU A 95 12.13 29.16 15.80
CA LEU A 95 11.34 29.29 17.01
C LEU A 95 10.66 30.67 17.18
N ILE A 96 11.12 31.74 16.51
CA ILE A 96 10.56 33.08 16.71
C ILE A 96 9.06 33.15 16.47
N ASN A 97 8.55 32.48 15.45
CA ASN A 97 7.12 32.43 15.14
C ASN A 97 6.43 31.12 15.57
N HIS A 98 7.18 30.13 16.08
CA HIS A 98 6.58 28.87 16.53
C HIS A 98 5.77 29.10 17.83
N PRO A 99 4.48 28.68 17.90
CA PRO A 99 3.64 28.90 19.07
C PRO A 99 4.11 28.04 20.26
N LEU A 100 3.78 28.46 21.46
CA LEU A 100 4.07 27.72 22.70
C LEU A 100 3.01 26.66 22.99
N ASP A 101 2.67 25.86 22.00
CA ASP A 101 1.56 24.91 22.00
C ASP A 101 1.94 23.49 22.45
N CYS A 102 3.18 23.22 22.86
CA CYS A 102 3.61 21.86 23.17
C CYS A 102 2.66 21.08 24.10
N PRO A 103 2.07 21.68 25.14
CA PRO A 103 1.10 20.99 26.02
C PRO A 103 -0.18 20.54 25.29
N ILE A 104 -0.61 21.26 24.24
CA ILE A 104 -1.81 20.99 23.46
C ILE A 104 -1.51 20.51 22.02
N CYS A 105 -0.26 20.23 21.70
CA CYS A 105 0.18 19.78 20.39
C CYS A 105 0.30 18.25 20.38
N ASP A 106 -0.37 17.56 19.42
CA ASP A 106 -0.30 16.10 19.33
C ASP A 106 1.11 15.57 19.07
N GLN A 107 1.99 16.35 18.43
CA GLN A 107 3.39 15.99 18.21
C GLN A 107 4.25 16.08 19.47
N GLY A 108 3.73 16.65 20.58
CA GLY A 108 4.48 16.83 21.82
C GLY A 108 5.01 15.51 22.37
N GLY A 109 6.36 15.40 22.50
CA GLY A 109 7.07 14.20 22.95
C GLY A 109 7.59 13.27 21.84
N GLU A 110 7.18 13.51 20.58
CA GLU A 110 7.73 12.85 19.39
C GLU A 110 8.05 13.89 18.29
N CYS A 111 8.46 15.11 18.69
CA CYS A 111 8.62 16.26 17.82
C CYS A 111 10.09 16.53 17.50
N GLU A 112 10.49 16.43 16.24
CA GLU A 112 11.88 16.73 15.82
C GLU A 112 12.30 18.16 16.22
N LEU A 113 11.37 19.14 16.22
CA LEU A 113 11.68 20.51 16.63
C LEU A 113 11.97 20.63 18.11
N GLN A 114 11.24 19.90 18.99
CA GLN A 114 11.52 19.88 20.43
C GLN A 114 12.90 19.30 20.71
N ASP A 115 13.21 18.14 20.11
CA ASP A 115 14.47 17.43 20.35
C ASP A 115 15.66 18.27 19.86
N LEU A 116 15.55 18.87 18.67
CA LEU A 116 16.60 19.72 18.14
C LEU A 116 16.70 21.08 18.84
N ALA A 117 15.60 21.62 19.35
CA ALA A 117 15.63 22.83 20.17
C ALA A 117 16.36 22.60 21.50
N LEU A 118 16.17 21.42 22.12
CA LEU A 118 16.88 21.02 23.33
C LEU A 118 18.36 20.78 23.05
N GLY A 119 18.70 20.05 21.97
CA GLY A 119 20.08 19.69 21.64
C GLY A 119 20.93 20.81 21.04
N TYR A 120 20.35 21.71 20.25
CA TYR A 120 21.06 22.71 19.44
C TYR A 120 20.55 24.14 19.65
N GLY A 121 19.47 24.37 20.40
CA GLY A 121 18.90 25.67 20.66
C GLY A 121 19.57 26.41 21.81
N ARG A 122 18.97 27.56 22.18
CA ARG A 122 19.29 28.32 23.38
C ARG A 122 18.22 28.11 24.44
N GLY A 123 18.59 28.13 25.71
CA GLY A 123 17.66 28.01 26.83
C GLY A 123 16.76 29.24 27.04
N VAL A 124 17.04 30.36 26.40
CA VAL A 124 16.32 31.62 26.55
C VAL A 124 15.96 32.22 25.21
N SER A 125 14.72 32.64 25.01
CA SER A 125 14.27 33.40 23.84
C SER A 125 14.60 34.88 23.99
N ARG A 126 15.12 35.49 22.91
CA ARG A 126 15.34 36.94 22.81
C ARG A 126 14.21 37.65 22.05
N PHE A 127 13.25 36.88 21.50
CA PHE A 127 12.14 37.40 20.72
C PHE A 127 11.01 37.89 21.65
N THR A 128 10.68 39.17 21.56
CA THR A 128 9.68 39.83 22.39
C THR A 128 8.46 40.32 21.61
N GLU A 129 8.48 40.16 20.29
CA GLU A 129 7.39 40.60 19.42
C GLU A 129 6.25 39.55 19.37
N ARG A 130 5.12 39.96 18.80
CA ARG A 130 3.97 39.07 18.61
C ARG A 130 4.27 37.97 17.60
N LYS A 131 4.04 36.73 17.99
CA LYS A 131 4.18 35.57 17.06
C LYS A 131 3.06 35.60 16.03
N ARG A 132 3.42 35.13 14.81
CA ARG A 132 2.50 34.99 13.68
C ARG A 132 1.41 33.96 13.97
N VAL A 133 0.19 34.20 13.46
CA VAL A 133 -0.92 33.25 13.44
C VAL A 133 -1.30 32.98 11.97
N VAL A 134 -1.50 31.75 11.61
CA VAL A 134 -1.90 31.30 10.28
C VAL A 134 -3.26 30.60 10.39
N PRO A 135 -4.29 31.04 9.63
CA PRO A 135 -5.55 30.34 9.60
C PRO A 135 -5.40 28.97 8.93
N ASP A 136 -6.06 27.98 9.48
CA ASP A 136 -6.09 26.63 8.94
C ASP A 136 -7.08 26.52 7.78
N LYS A 137 -6.70 25.77 6.75
CA LYS A 137 -7.58 25.37 5.65
C LYS A 137 -7.93 23.89 5.79
N SER A 138 -9.16 23.52 5.46
CA SER A 138 -9.52 22.11 5.42
C SER A 138 -8.67 21.34 4.40
N LEU A 139 -8.07 20.24 4.82
CA LEU A 139 -7.29 19.32 3.97
C LEU A 139 -8.05 18.00 3.71
N GLY A 140 -9.28 17.90 4.20
CA GLY A 140 -10.11 16.70 4.12
C GLY A 140 -10.29 16.03 5.49
N PRO A 141 -10.93 14.85 5.55
CA PRO A 141 -11.31 14.21 6.82
C PRO A 141 -10.16 13.48 7.54
N LEU A 142 -9.05 13.22 6.85
CA LEU A 142 -7.96 12.37 7.37
C LEU A 142 -6.86 13.17 8.06
N VAL A 143 -6.58 14.37 7.57
CA VAL A 143 -5.47 15.22 8.04
C VAL A 143 -6.01 16.48 8.67
N ARG A 144 -5.67 16.71 9.94
CA ARG A 144 -5.99 17.93 10.68
C ARG A 144 -4.80 18.91 10.61
N PRO A 145 -4.95 20.06 9.96
CA PRO A 145 -3.93 21.10 9.93
C PRO A 145 -3.95 21.95 11.21
N GLU A 146 -2.77 22.43 11.60
CA GLU A 146 -2.51 23.43 12.64
C GLU A 146 -1.35 24.31 12.15
N MET A 147 -1.61 25.07 11.09
CA MET A 147 -0.56 25.65 10.24
C MET A 147 0.25 26.77 10.91
N THR A 148 -0.21 27.32 12.03
CA THR A 148 0.60 28.22 12.88
C THR A 148 1.89 27.53 13.35
N ARG A 149 1.90 26.20 13.52
CA ARG A 149 3.06 25.40 13.94
C ARG A 149 4.03 25.09 12.80
N CYS A 150 3.66 25.39 11.55
CA CYS A 150 4.46 25.05 10.36
C CYS A 150 5.79 25.79 10.32
N ILE A 151 6.90 25.06 10.12
CA ILE A 151 8.27 25.59 9.99
C ILE A 151 8.73 25.67 8.52
N HIS A 152 7.83 25.58 7.56
CA HIS A 152 8.06 25.72 6.11
C HIS A 152 9.13 24.77 5.55
N CYS A 153 9.27 23.57 6.08
CA CYS A 153 10.24 22.58 5.62
C CYS A 153 9.91 21.98 4.23
N THR A 154 8.69 22.14 3.77
CA THR A 154 8.14 21.64 2.48
C THR A 154 8.16 20.13 2.29
N ARG A 155 8.41 19.33 3.34
CA ARG A 155 8.36 17.86 3.22
C ARG A 155 6.99 17.37 2.73
N CYS A 156 5.88 17.90 3.26
CA CYS A 156 4.51 17.53 2.87
C CYS A 156 4.21 17.81 1.40
N ILE A 157 4.65 18.95 0.85
CA ILE A 157 4.48 19.30 -0.56
C ILE A 157 5.20 18.26 -1.42
N ARG A 158 6.46 17.96 -1.09
CA ARG A 158 7.27 17.00 -1.86
C ARG A 158 6.75 15.56 -1.76
N VAL A 159 6.20 15.15 -0.62
CA VAL A 159 5.55 13.82 -0.52
C VAL A 159 4.37 13.73 -1.48
N LEU A 160 3.49 14.70 -1.52
CA LEU A 160 2.36 14.66 -2.45
C LEU A 160 2.80 14.70 -3.92
N GLU A 161 3.85 15.47 -4.24
CA GLU A 161 4.40 15.55 -5.58
C GLU A 161 5.18 14.29 -5.98
N GLU A 162 6.12 13.83 -5.14
CA GLU A 162 7.07 12.77 -5.48
C GLU A 162 6.54 11.37 -5.15
N VAL A 163 5.82 11.22 -4.03
CA VAL A 163 5.24 9.95 -3.57
C VAL A 163 3.77 9.83 -3.98
N GLY A 164 2.96 10.88 -3.83
CA GLY A 164 1.57 10.94 -4.30
C GLY A 164 1.43 11.08 -5.82
N GLY A 165 2.42 11.69 -6.49
CA GLY A 165 2.41 11.95 -7.93
C GLY A 165 1.51 13.13 -8.33
N ARG A 166 1.02 13.92 -7.38
CA ARG A 166 0.11 15.05 -7.59
C ARG A 166 0.52 16.25 -6.76
N GLN A 167 0.50 17.44 -7.35
CA GLN A 167 0.78 18.68 -6.65
C GLN A 167 -0.49 19.23 -5.99
N GLU A 168 -0.97 18.57 -4.94
CA GLU A 168 -2.21 18.96 -4.23
C GLU A 168 -1.96 20.04 -3.17
N MET A 169 -0.72 20.17 -2.71
CA MET A 169 -0.30 21.23 -1.79
C MET A 169 0.81 22.07 -2.41
N GLY A 170 0.92 23.31 -1.94
CA GLY A 170 1.96 24.24 -2.35
C GLY A 170 2.27 25.28 -1.29
N ALA A 171 3.18 26.17 -1.60
CA ALA A 171 3.49 27.34 -0.77
C ALA A 171 3.05 28.62 -1.50
N THR A 172 2.28 29.45 -0.80
CA THR A 172 1.83 30.77 -1.28
C THR A 172 2.44 31.88 -0.44
N GLY A 173 2.64 33.06 -1.05
CA GLY A 173 3.32 34.17 -0.39
C GLY A 173 4.84 33.99 -0.31
N ARG A 174 5.51 34.87 0.44
CA ARG A 174 6.96 34.82 0.66
C ARG A 174 7.33 35.43 2.02
N GLY A 175 8.52 35.11 2.51
CA GLY A 175 9.02 35.59 3.79
C GLY A 175 8.10 35.18 4.93
N GLU A 176 7.77 36.11 5.83
CA GLU A 176 6.87 35.88 6.96
C GLU A 176 5.42 35.58 6.56
N HIS A 177 5.02 35.98 5.35
CA HIS A 177 3.68 35.76 4.81
C HIS A 177 3.56 34.42 4.04
N MET A 178 4.61 33.63 3.96
CA MET A 178 4.58 32.33 3.34
C MET A 178 3.61 31.39 4.09
N LYS A 179 2.73 30.71 3.35
CA LYS A 179 1.76 29.75 3.87
C LYS A 179 1.85 28.46 3.05
N VAL A 180 1.86 27.32 3.72
CA VAL A 180 1.76 26.00 3.10
C VAL A 180 0.31 25.52 3.19
N GLY A 181 -0.23 24.96 2.13
CA GLY A 181 -1.60 24.47 2.07
C GLY A 181 -2.05 24.22 0.64
N THR A 182 -3.33 23.94 0.46
CA THR A 182 -3.97 23.83 -0.86
C THR A 182 -4.19 25.23 -1.45
N TYR A 183 -4.08 25.38 -2.78
CA TYR A 183 -4.27 26.66 -3.45
C TYR A 183 -5.72 27.12 -3.43
N ILE A 184 -6.64 26.24 -3.81
CA ILE A 184 -8.09 26.37 -3.64
C ILE A 184 -8.51 25.45 -2.51
N GLU A 185 -9.64 25.74 -1.87
CA GLU A 185 -10.17 24.91 -0.76
C GLU A 185 -10.62 23.52 -1.25
N GLN A 186 -9.65 22.73 -1.70
CA GLN A 186 -9.84 21.34 -2.10
C GLN A 186 -9.21 20.43 -1.04
N SER A 187 -9.87 19.32 -0.77
CA SER A 187 -9.27 18.24 0.02
C SER A 187 -8.16 17.56 -0.77
N ILE A 188 -7.21 16.98 -0.06
CA ILE A 188 -6.19 16.10 -0.64
C ILE A 188 -6.86 14.77 -1.01
N ASP A 189 -6.73 14.32 -2.27
CA ASP A 189 -7.39 13.12 -2.82
C ASP A 189 -6.41 11.95 -3.08
N SER A 190 -5.14 12.11 -2.80
CA SER A 190 -4.13 11.06 -2.96
C SER A 190 -4.36 9.93 -1.96
N GLU A 191 -4.28 8.67 -2.40
CA GLU A 191 -4.34 7.47 -1.56
C GLU A 191 -3.13 7.32 -0.61
N LEU A 192 -2.16 8.22 -0.74
CA LEU A 192 -0.94 8.28 0.07
C LEU A 192 -0.90 9.56 0.92
N SER A 193 -2.04 10.26 1.06
CA SER A 193 -2.13 11.57 1.71
C SER A 193 -1.68 11.54 3.17
N GLY A 194 -1.97 10.47 3.91
CA GLY A 194 -1.62 10.34 5.32
C GLY A 194 -0.10 10.34 5.60
N ASN A 195 0.75 10.08 4.59
CA ASN A 195 2.20 10.13 4.77
C ASN A 195 2.73 11.55 5.05
N ILE A 196 1.94 12.60 4.74
CA ILE A 196 2.32 13.98 5.14
C ILE A 196 2.33 14.19 6.65
N ILE A 197 1.62 13.34 7.40
CA ILE A 197 1.58 13.36 8.87
C ILE A 197 2.95 12.92 9.41
N ASP A 198 3.47 11.78 8.92
CA ASP A 198 4.72 11.19 9.41
C ASP A 198 5.94 12.06 9.06
N VAL A 199 5.96 12.64 7.86
CA VAL A 199 7.10 13.46 7.43
C VAL A 199 7.08 14.87 7.99
N CYS A 200 5.96 15.30 8.59
CA CYS A 200 5.88 16.61 9.21
C CYS A 200 6.71 16.62 10.50
N PRO A 201 7.81 17.40 10.58
CA PRO A 201 8.70 17.38 11.73
C PRO A 201 8.11 18.07 12.98
N VAL A 202 6.92 18.64 12.82
CA VAL A 202 6.21 19.40 13.88
C VAL A 202 4.72 19.07 13.83
N GLY A 203 3.97 19.43 14.87
CA GLY A 203 2.52 19.21 14.94
C GLY A 203 1.69 20.15 14.06
N ALA A 204 2.14 20.43 12.83
CA ALA A 204 1.39 21.24 11.88
C ALA A 204 0.41 20.41 11.03
N LEU A 205 0.70 19.13 10.83
CA LEU A 205 -0.17 18.16 10.14
C LEU A 205 -0.32 16.95 11.04
N ASN A 206 -1.54 16.68 11.49
CA ASN A 206 -1.85 15.66 12.48
C ASN A 206 -2.89 14.68 11.90
N SER A 207 -2.93 13.46 12.44
CA SER A 207 -3.99 12.51 12.13
C SER A 207 -5.31 12.97 12.73
N ALA A 208 -6.34 13.21 11.91
CA ALA A 208 -7.65 13.64 12.42
C ALA A 208 -8.29 12.59 13.34
N PRO A 209 -8.30 11.27 13.02
CA PRO A 209 -8.85 10.23 13.90
C PRO A 209 -8.07 10.03 15.21
N PHE A 210 -6.76 10.29 15.21
CA PHE A 210 -5.91 10.12 16.41
C PHE A 210 -5.84 11.39 17.27
N ASN A 211 -6.26 12.53 16.77
CA ASN A 211 -6.07 13.83 17.41
C ASN A 211 -6.51 13.84 18.87
N MET A 212 -5.64 14.27 19.79
CA MET A 212 -5.84 14.36 21.25
C MET A 212 -6.22 13.03 21.94
N ARG A 213 -5.83 11.87 21.38
CA ARG A 213 -6.15 10.56 21.95
C ARG A 213 -5.12 10.08 22.98
N ALA A 214 -3.83 10.26 22.68
CA ALA A 214 -2.73 9.81 23.53
C ALA A 214 -1.43 10.54 23.20
N ARG A 215 -0.44 10.43 24.08
CA ARG A 215 0.93 10.86 23.82
C ARG A 215 1.77 9.69 23.27
N GLY A 216 2.77 10.00 22.44
CA GLY A 216 3.62 8.99 21.81
C GLY A 216 4.25 8.01 22.82
N TRP A 217 4.70 8.50 23.97
CA TRP A 217 5.31 7.67 25.03
C TRP A 217 4.34 6.78 25.81
N GLU A 218 3.03 6.98 25.69
CA GLU A 218 2.00 6.13 26.33
C GLU A 218 1.67 4.90 25.49
N LEU A 219 2.08 4.90 24.21
CA LEU A 219 1.67 3.91 23.23
C LEU A 219 2.58 2.68 23.25
N LEU A 220 1.97 1.51 23.18
CA LEU A 220 2.65 0.25 22.91
C LEU A 220 2.69 0.04 21.39
N SER A 221 3.88 -0.27 20.89
CA SER A 221 4.13 -0.46 19.45
C SER A 221 4.22 -1.94 19.11
N HIS A 222 3.41 -2.41 18.17
CA HIS A 222 3.39 -3.79 17.70
C HIS A 222 3.63 -3.84 16.19
N LYS A 223 4.51 -4.75 15.74
CA LYS A 223 4.74 -4.99 14.32
C LYS A 223 3.52 -5.68 13.72
N THR A 224 3.04 -5.20 12.57
CA THR A 224 1.95 -5.80 11.83
C THR A 224 2.13 -5.57 10.33
N VAL A 225 1.20 -6.08 9.53
CA VAL A 225 1.18 -5.99 8.06
C VAL A 225 -0.17 -5.48 7.61
N GLY A 226 -0.21 -4.63 6.59
CA GLY A 226 -1.44 -4.18 5.94
C GLY A 226 -2.11 -5.34 5.20
N ALA A 227 -3.36 -5.64 5.53
CA ALA A 227 -4.11 -6.76 4.96
C ALA A 227 -5.01 -6.34 3.77
N HIS A 228 -4.89 -5.11 3.29
CA HIS A 228 -5.90 -4.51 2.41
C HIS A 228 -5.57 -4.57 0.91
N ASP A 229 -4.34 -4.90 0.54
CA ASP A 229 -3.91 -5.09 -0.86
C ASP A 229 -2.73 -6.06 -0.96
N CYS A 230 -2.37 -6.44 -2.17
CA CYS A 230 -1.34 -7.45 -2.47
C CYS A 230 0.10 -7.04 -2.11
N VAL A 231 0.33 -5.83 -1.63
CA VAL A 231 1.66 -5.36 -1.20
C VAL A 231 2.02 -5.90 0.18
N GLY A 232 1.05 -5.97 1.10
CA GLY A 232 1.33 -6.34 2.48
C GLY A 232 2.27 -5.35 3.17
N SER A 233 1.95 -4.06 3.11
CA SER A 233 2.77 -2.98 3.68
C SER A 233 3.12 -3.22 5.14
N ASN A 234 4.39 -3.01 5.49
CA ASN A 234 4.87 -3.19 6.86
C ASN A 234 4.50 -2.00 7.74
N LEU A 235 3.91 -2.27 8.90
CA LEU A 235 3.33 -1.27 9.81
C LEU A 235 3.79 -1.47 11.25
N TYR A 236 3.68 -0.39 12.04
CA TYR A 236 3.52 -0.47 13.48
C TYR A 236 2.08 -0.11 13.84
N GLY A 237 1.39 -1.02 14.52
CA GLY A 237 0.15 -0.74 15.21
C GLY A 237 0.43 -0.18 16.61
N HIS A 238 -0.11 0.98 16.93
CA HIS A 238 0.03 1.60 18.24
C HIS A 238 -1.23 1.42 19.07
N SER A 239 -1.09 0.86 20.26
CA SER A 239 -2.20 0.61 21.17
C SER A 239 -2.00 1.27 22.54
N LEU A 240 -3.11 1.57 23.19
CA LEU A 240 -3.15 2.05 24.58
C LEU A 240 -4.29 1.35 25.31
N ARG A 241 -4.00 0.70 26.44
CA ARG A 241 -5.00 0.02 27.28
C ARG A 241 -5.90 -0.95 26.51
N GLY A 242 -5.31 -1.69 25.56
CA GLY A 242 -6.04 -2.66 24.73
C GLY A 242 -6.80 -2.08 23.53
N HIS A 243 -6.74 -0.77 23.29
CA HIS A 243 -7.35 -0.12 22.14
C HIS A 243 -6.29 0.21 21.08
N PHE A 244 -6.52 -0.18 19.85
CA PHE A 244 -5.72 0.22 18.70
C PHE A 244 -6.03 1.69 18.36
N LEU A 245 -5.02 2.57 18.35
CA LEU A 245 -5.24 4.00 18.24
C LEU A 245 -4.68 4.63 16.96
N ARG A 246 -3.59 4.08 16.39
CA ARG A 246 -3.05 4.52 15.10
C ARG A 246 -2.17 3.45 14.46
N ALA A 247 -2.08 3.49 13.13
CA ALA A 247 -1.09 2.76 12.34
C ALA A 247 -0.07 3.74 11.76
N VAL A 248 1.21 3.39 11.82
CA VAL A 248 2.32 4.17 11.25
C VAL A 248 3.22 3.26 10.41
N PRO A 249 3.95 3.78 9.40
CA PRO A 249 4.80 2.96 8.57
C PRO A 249 5.94 2.35 9.37
N ARG A 250 6.28 1.12 9.02
CA ARG A 250 7.53 0.45 9.39
C ARG A 250 8.38 0.32 8.13
N GLU A 251 9.52 0.97 8.14
CA GLU A 251 10.42 1.00 6.97
C GLU A 251 10.83 -0.41 6.53
N ASN A 252 10.63 -0.68 5.24
CA ASN A 252 11.08 -1.89 4.56
C ASN A 252 11.31 -1.58 3.07
N ASP A 253 12.56 -1.38 2.68
CA ASP A 253 12.97 -1.01 1.33
C ASP A 253 12.49 -1.99 0.27
N ALA A 254 12.42 -3.28 0.60
CA ALA A 254 12.00 -4.33 -0.32
C ALA A 254 10.47 -4.32 -0.60
N ILE A 255 9.65 -3.71 0.27
CA ILE A 255 8.19 -3.77 0.19
C ILE A 255 7.59 -2.37 0.03
N ASN A 256 7.44 -1.64 1.14
CA ASN A 256 6.72 -0.36 1.18
C ASN A 256 7.62 0.86 1.33
N ASP A 257 8.94 0.68 1.29
CA ASP A 257 9.87 1.76 1.60
C ASP A 257 9.59 2.31 3.02
N CYS A 258 9.32 3.59 3.19
CA CYS A 258 8.86 4.18 4.45
C CYS A 258 7.43 4.76 4.36
N TRP A 259 6.63 4.28 3.40
CA TRP A 259 5.30 4.79 3.10
C TRP A 259 4.22 3.74 3.34
N ILE A 260 2.99 4.19 3.63
CA ILE A 260 1.81 3.33 3.68
C ILE A 260 0.61 4.01 3.01
N SER A 261 -0.35 3.19 2.55
CA SER A 261 -1.60 3.70 2.00
C SER A 261 -2.50 4.28 3.09
N ASP A 262 -3.39 5.20 2.71
CA ASP A 262 -4.39 5.76 3.64
C ASP A 262 -5.36 4.67 4.12
N ARG A 263 -5.63 3.68 3.27
CA ARG A 263 -6.41 2.50 3.65
C ARG A 263 -5.74 1.73 4.79
N ASP A 264 -4.45 1.43 4.70
CA ASP A 264 -3.70 0.76 5.76
C ASP A 264 -3.59 1.62 7.02
N ARG A 265 -3.43 2.93 6.84
CA ARG A 265 -3.27 3.88 7.95
C ARG A 265 -4.52 4.06 8.79
N PHE A 266 -5.70 4.10 8.17
CA PHE A 266 -6.93 4.54 8.82
C PHE A 266 -7.99 3.44 8.99
N SER A 267 -7.80 2.23 8.44
CA SER A 267 -8.75 1.12 8.56
C SER A 267 -9.08 0.74 10.01
N TYR A 268 -8.15 0.95 10.95
CA TYR A 268 -8.37 0.70 12.37
C TYR A 268 -9.56 1.48 12.96
N THR A 269 -9.99 2.55 12.32
CA THR A 269 -11.17 3.31 12.76
C THR A 269 -12.44 2.47 12.72
N GLY A 270 -12.49 1.45 11.85
CA GLY A 270 -13.56 0.46 11.80
C GLY A 270 -13.69 -0.39 13.07
N LEU A 271 -12.63 -0.51 13.87
CA LEU A 271 -12.68 -1.27 15.14
C LEU A 271 -13.68 -0.68 16.14
N ALA A 272 -14.00 0.61 16.03
CA ALA A 272 -15.00 1.30 16.86
C ALA A 272 -16.39 1.38 16.21
N ALA A 273 -16.62 0.70 15.09
CA ALA A 273 -17.90 0.69 14.39
C ALA A 273 -19.00 0.00 15.24
N ARG A 274 -20.25 0.45 15.08
CA ARG A 274 -21.39 -0.05 15.88
C ARG A 274 -21.84 -1.47 15.52
N ASP A 275 -21.51 -1.89 14.32
CA ASP A 275 -21.82 -3.21 13.75
C ASP A 275 -20.74 -4.26 14.00
N ARG A 276 -19.74 -3.95 14.86
CA ARG A 276 -18.75 -4.93 15.31
C ARG A 276 -19.39 -6.15 15.95
N ALA A 277 -18.98 -7.34 15.49
CA ALA A 277 -19.32 -8.60 16.12
C ALA A 277 -18.45 -8.79 17.37
N LEU A 278 -19.00 -8.52 18.55
CA LEU A 278 -18.28 -8.64 19.84
C LEU A 278 -18.66 -9.90 20.62
N LYS A 279 -19.83 -10.48 20.30
CA LYS A 279 -20.35 -11.70 20.92
C LYS A 279 -20.92 -12.63 19.84
N PRO A 280 -20.93 -13.95 20.08
CA PRO A 280 -21.60 -14.86 19.17
C PRO A 280 -23.09 -14.54 19.04
N LEU A 281 -23.64 -14.77 17.85
CA LEU A 281 -25.06 -14.63 17.57
C LEU A 281 -25.61 -15.95 17.03
N LEU A 282 -26.78 -16.37 17.49
CA LEU A 282 -27.52 -17.53 17.00
C LEU A 282 -28.92 -17.13 16.55
N ARG A 283 -29.42 -17.75 15.49
CA ARG A 283 -30.79 -17.57 15.02
C ARG A 283 -31.76 -18.33 15.92
N LYS A 284 -32.61 -17.59 16.65
CA LYS A 284 -33.71 -18.12 17.47
C LYS A 284 -35.00 -17.38 17.06
N ASP A 285 -36.04 -18.11 16.75
CA ASP A 285 -37.34 -17.57 16.31
C ASP A 285 -37.22 -16.53 15.15
N GLY A 286 -36.38 -16.86 14.17
CA GLY A 286 -36.15 -16.03 12.98
C GLY A 286 -35.26 -14.81 13.19
N LYS A 287 -34.73 -14.56 14.40
CA LYS A 287 -33.85 -13.41 14.70
C LYS A 287 -32.48 -13.84 15.20
N LEU A 288 -31.44 -13.14 14.81
CA LEU A 288 -30.13 -13.29 15.44
C LEU A 288 -30.13 -12.64 16.82
N VAL A 289 -29.85 -13.45 17.85
CA VAL A 289 -29.74 -13.01 19.25
C VAL A 289 -28.37 -13.37 19.82
N GLU A 290 -27.90 -12.60 20.80
CA GLU A 290 -26.63 -12.88 21.48
C GLU A 290 -26.70 -14.27 22.16
N ALA A 291 -25.60 -15.02 22.07
CA ALA A 291 -25.39 -16.32 22.66
C ALA A 291 -24.02 -16.39 23.35
N SER A 292 -23.82 -17.35 24.22
CA SER A 292 -22.49 -17.65 24.76
C SER A 292 -21.65 -18.45 23.75
N TRP A 293 -20.34 -18.50 23.94
CA TRP A 293 -19.47 -19.35 23.14
C TRP A 293 -19.77 -20.84 23.33
N GLU A 294 -20.19 -21.24 24.55
CA GLU A 294 -20.57 -22.61 24.92
C GLU A 294 -21.85 -23.06 24.21
N GLU A 295 -22.73 -22.14 23.84
CA GLU A 295 -23.92 -22.44 23.03
C GLU A 295 -23.60 -22.39 21.53
N ALA A 296 -22.87 -21.34 21.08
CA ALA A 296 -22.69 -21.04 19.66
C ALA A 296 -21.75 -22.03 18.96
N ILE A 297 -20.64 -22.45 19.59
CA ILE A 297 -19.68 -23.38 18.97
C ILE A 297 -20.34 -24.77 18.71
N PRO A 298 -21.04 -25.42 19.65
CA PRO A 298 -21.70 -26.69 19.37
C PRO A 298 -22.79 -26.60 18.28
N GLU A 299 -23.56 -25.53 18.24
CA GLU A 299 -24.58 -25.34 17.21
C GLU A 299 -23.95 -25.11 15.82
N ALA A 300 -22.89 -24.28 15.73
CA ALA A 300 -22.12 -24.13 14.49
C ALA A 300 -21.54 -25.47 14.03
N ALA A 301 -20.89 -26.21 14.92
CA ALA A 301 -20.33 -27.53 14.61
C ALA A 301 -21.39 -28.51 14.11
N LYS A 302 -22.60 -28.52 14.72
CA LYS A 302 -23.73 -29.33 14.28
C LYS A 302 -24.24 -28.96 12.90
N MET A 303 -24.32 -27.64 12.58
CA MET A 303 -24.73 -27.16 11.26
C MET A 303 -23.73 -27.62 10.20
N LEU A 304 -22.41 -27.41 10.44
CA LEU A 304 -21.36 -27.79 9.50
C LEU A 304 -21.23 -29.31 9.31
N SER A 305 -21.28 -30.08 10.39
CA SER A 305 -21.22 -31.54 10.31
C SER A 305 -22.47 -32.16 9.67
N GLY A 306 -23.62 -31.52 9.81
CA GLY A 306 -24.85 -31.90 9.13
C GLY A 306 -24.81 -31.79 7.61
N ALA A 307 -23.87 -30.99 7.08
CA ALA A 307 -23.60 -30.81 5.66
C ALA A 307 -22.32 -31.53 5.20
N ALA A 308 -21.87 -32.56 5.90
CA ALA A 308 -20.68 -33.32 5.53
C ALA A 308 -20.73 -33.79 4.06
N GLY A 309 -19.67 -33.54 3.31
CA GLY A 309 -19.57 -33.81 1.86
C GLY A 309 -20.17 -32.74 0.94
N ASN A 310 -21.04 -31.84 1.46
CA ASN A 310 -21.66 -30.76 0.67
C ASN A 310 -21.57 -29.38 1.35
N LEU A 311 -20.52 -29.15 2.11
CA LEU A 311 -20.20 -27.85 2.74
C LEU A 311 -19.48 -26.95 1.73
N GLY A 312 -19.97 -25.72 1.52
CA GLY A 312 -19.27 -24.66 0.80
C GLY A 312 -18.50 -23.74 1.76
N THR A 313 -17.22 -23.50 1.50
CA THR A 313 -16.41 -22.60 2.33
C THR A 313 -15.86 -21.46 1.50
N LEU A 314 -16.16 -20.21 1.88
CA LEU A 314 -15.61 -19.02 1.26
C LEU A 314 -14.70 -18.30 2.24
N VAL A 315 -13.51 -17.93 1.77
CA VAL A 315 -12.46 -17.37 2.60
C VAL A 315 -12.03 -16.01 2.05
N SER A 316 -11.92 -15.02 2.90
CA SER A 316 -11.40 -13.71 2.52
C SER A 316 -9.95 -13.80 2.03
N PRO A 317 -9.59 -13.14 0.93
CA PRO A 317 -8.19 -13.04 0.48
C PRO A 317 -7.31 -12.20 1.42
N SER A 318 -7.90 -11.59 2.46
CA SER A 318 -7.20 -10.88 3.53
C SER A 318 -7.05 -11.71 4.83
N ALA A 319 -7.49 -12.96 4.84
CA ALA A 319 -7.28 -13.86 5.97
C ALA A 319 -5.79 -14.27 6.11
N THR A 320 -5.37 -14.64 7.30
CA THR A 320 -4.02 -15.16 7.54
C THR A 320 -3.82 -16.55 6.95
N ASN A 321 -2.56 -16.94 6.72
CA ASN A 321 -2.25 -18.31 6.27
C ASN A 321 -2.78 -19.36 7.22
N GLU A 322 -2.73 -19.10 8.52
CA GLU A 322 -3.22 -19.97 9.58
C GLU A 322 -4.73 -20.15 9.52
N GLU A 323 -5.49 -19.06 9.35
CA GLU A 323 -6.95 -19.10 9.19
C GLU A 323 -7.35 -19.86 7.93
N MET A 324 -6.69 -19.57 6.80
CA MET A 324 -6.92 -20.25 5.52
C MET A 324 -6.62 -21.76 5.61
N TYR A 325 -5.50 -22.11 6.26
CA TYR A 325 -5.14 -23.51 6.47
C TYR A 325 -6.16 -24.25 7.34
N LEU A 326 -6.61 -23.63 8.42
CA LEU A 326 -7.61 -24.23 9.31
C LEU A 326 -8.98 -24.37 8.62
N ALA A 327 -9.39 -23.37 7.83
CA ALA A 327 -10.64 -23.42 7.07
C ALA A 327 -10.63 -24.56 6.04
N GLN A 328 -9.53 -24.70 5.26
CA GLN A 328 -9.43 -25.80 4.30
C GLN A 328 -9.35 -27.17 4.99
N LYS A 329 -8.64 -27.26 6.12
CA LYS A 329 -8.54 -28.50 6.87
C LYS A 329 -9.91 -28.95 7.38
N LEU A 330 -10.66 -28.04 8.02
CA LEU A 330 -12.01 -28.30 8.49
C LEU A 330 -12.93 -28.75 7.33
N THR A 331 -12.93 -28.03 6.23
CA THR A 331 -13.77 -28.32 5.07
C THR A 331 -13.47 -29.71 4.51
N ARG A 332 -12.19 -30.05 4.32
CA ARG A 332 -11.78 -31.34 3.75
C ARG A 332 -11.97 -32.52 4.71
N GLU A 333 -11.76 -32.31 6.02
CA GLU A 333 -12.05 -33.36 7.04
C GLU A 333 -13.55 -33.65 7.16
N LEU A 334 -14.43 -32.71 6.85
CA LEU A 334 -15.87 -32.93 6.68
C LEU A 334 -16.24 -33.57 5.32
N GLY A 335 -15.25 -33.98 4.53
CA GLY A 335 -15.44 -34.67 3.25
C GLY A 335 -15.80 -33.77 2.08
N SER A 336 -15.70 -32.44 2.22
CA SER A 336 -15.98 -31.49 1.15
C SER A 336 -14.69 -30.92 0.55
N GLY A 337 -14.64 -30.81 -0.78
CA GLY A 337 -13.59 -30.10 -1.51
C GLY A 337 -13.97 -28.67 -1.90
N HIS A 338 -15.16 -28.19 -1.54
CA HIS A 338 -15.74 -26.93 -1.98
C HIS A 338 -15.24 -25.77 -1.11
N ILE A 339 -14.05 -25.26 -1.42
CA ILE A 339 -13.44 -24.11 -0.74
C ILE A 339 -12.80 -23.17 -1.76
N ASP A 340 -13.04 -21.87 -1.66
CA ASP A 340 -12.42 -20.89 -2.54
C ASP A 340 -12.20 -19.53 -1.85
N SER A 341 -11.11 -18.85 -2.20
CA SER A 341 -10.79 -17.47 -1.81
C SER A 341 -10.88 -16.49 -2.99
N ARG A 342 -11.08 -17.00 -4.22
CA ARG A 342 -11.17 -16.21 -5.46
C ARG A 342 -12.62 -15.75 -5.68
N ILE A 343 -13.18 -15.07 -4.69
CA ILE A 343 -14.63 -14.77 -4.58
C ILE A 343 -15.13 -13.81 -5.68
N ARG A 344 -14.25 -12.96 -6.25
CA ARG A 344 -14.59 -12.03 -7.34
C ARG A 344 -14.20 -12.54 -8.73
N GLN A 345 -13.56 -13.70 -8.83
CA GLN A 345 -13.23 -14.30 -10.13
C GLN A 345 -14.48 -14.84 -10.81
N ALA A 346 -14.61 -14.53 -12.12
CA ALA A 346 -15.76 -14.97 -12.92
C ALA A 346 -15.46 -16.21 -13.79
N ASP A 347 -14.19 -16.46 -14.13
CA ASP A 347 -13.75 -17.48 -15.09
C ASP A 347 -12.71 -18.41 -14.46
N PHE A 348 -13.03 -19.68 -14.39
CA PHE A 348 -12.22 -20.73 -13.76
C PHE A 348 -11.80 -21.84 -14.75
N ARG A 349 -12.04 -21.62 -16.08
CA ARG A 349 -11.79 -22.63 -17.13
C ARG A 349 -10.35 -23.11 -17.23
N ASP A 350 -9.41 -22.38 -16.65
CA ASP A 350 -7.97 -22.56 -16.79
C ASP A 350 -7.29 -22.91 -15.44
N ASP A 351 -8.06 -23.36 -14.45
CA ASP A 351 -7.54 -23.71 -13.13
C ASP A 351 -6.45 -24.80 -13.19
N ALA A 352 -6.56 -25.75 -14.11
CA ALA A 352 -5.54 -26.79 -14.31
C ALA A 352 -4.19 -26.23 -14.78
N GLY A 353 -4.20 -25.09 -15.50
CA GLY A 353 -3.01 -24.39 -15.99
C GLY A 353 -2.51 -23.27 -15.05
N ASP A 354 -3.12 -23.14 -13.87
CA ASP A 354 -2.80 -22.10 -12.92
C ASP A 354 -1.38 -22.24 -12.36
N ALA A 355 -0.71 -21.11 -12.14
CA ALA A 355 0.54 -21.11 -11.42
C ALA A 355 0.34 -21.66 -9.99
N ARG A 356 1.43 -22.06 -9.34
CA ARG A 356 1.38 -22.57 -7.95
C ARG A 356 0.72 -21.56 -6.99
N TYR A 357 0.91 -20.27 -7.26
CA TYR A 357 0.25 -19.14 -6.63
C TYR A 357 0.35 -17.89 -7.52
N PRO A 358 -0.60 -16.96 -7.44
CA PRO A 358 -0.49 -15.68 -8.13
C PRO A 358 0.58 -14.82 -7.45
N SER A 359 1.49 -14.23 -8.24
CA SER A 359 2.53 -13.33 -7.76
C SER A 359 2.55 -12.05 -8.58
N LEU A 360 3.31 -11.05 -8.16
CA LEU A 360 3.55 -9.81 -8.93
C LEU A 360 4.57 -9.99 -10.08
N GLY A 361 4.93 -11.23 -10.41
CA GLY A 361 5.91 -11.55 -11.47
C GLY A 361 7.36 -11.37 -11.03
N GLY A 362 7.60 -11.08 -9.75
CA GLY A 362 8.90 -10.90 -9.12
C GLY A 362 8.81 -10.03 -7.86
N PRO A 363 9.92 -9.81 -7.16
CA PRO A 363 9.98 -8.94 -6.00
C PRO A 363 9.47 -7.52 -6.25
N ILE A 364 8.88 -6.90 -5.22
CA ILE A 364 8.23 -5.58 -5.34
C ILE A 364 9.26 -4.48 -5.64
N ASP A 365 10.42 -4.51 -5.00
CA ASP A 365 11.50 -3.54 -5.23
C ASP A 365 12.06 -3.60 -6.65
N GLN A 366 12.07 -4.79 -7.28
CA GLN A 366 12.52 -4.95 -8.67
C GLN A 366 11.61 -4.26 -9.69
N ILE A 367 10.39 -3.87 -9.34
CA ILE A 367 9.50 -3.12 -10.23
C ILE A 367 10.13 -1.80 -10.66
N GLU A 368 10.94 -1.19 -9.80
CA GLU A 368 11.62 0.07 -10.08
C GLU A 368 12.74 -0.06 -11.13
N SER A 369 13.25 -1.27 -11.36
CA SER A 369 14.26 -1.57 -12.37
C SER A 369 13.69 -2.05 -13.71
N ASN A 370 12.36 -2.25 -13.81
CA ASN A 370 11.73 -2.55 -15.09
C ASN A 370 11.78 -1.33 -16.01
N ASP A 371 12.12 -1.55 -17.29
CA ASP A 371 12.22 -0.52 -18.32
C ASP A 371 10.96 -0.40 -19.20
N ALA A 372 10.08 -1.41 -19.16
CA ALA A 372 8.74 -1.38 -19.74
C ALA A 372 7.72 -2.04 -18.81
N ILE A 373 6.60 -1.37 -18.53
CA ILE A 373 5.52 -1.90 -17.69
C ILE A 373 4.19 -1.71 -18.42
N LEU A 374 3.46 -2.81 -18.63
CA LEU A 374 2.13 -2.79 -19.23
C LEU A 374 1.06 -3.09 -18.16
N LEU A 375 0.17 -2.14 -17.92
CA LEU A 375 -0.99 -2.26 -17.05
C LEU A 375 -2.20 -2.72 -17.87
N ILE A 376 -2.83 -3.82 -17.49
CA ILE A 376 -3.97 -4.41 -18.21
C ILE A 376 -5.17 -4.45 -17.26
N GLY A 377 -6.22 -3.68 -17.58
CA GLY A 377 -7.43 -3.60 -16.76
C GLY A 377 -7.14 -3.17 -15.31
N SER A 378 -6.29 -2.14 -15.13
CA SER A 378 -5.83 -1.70 -13.81
C SER A 378 -5.98 -0.20 -13.58
N ARG A 379 -6.49 0.15 -12.40
CA ARG A 379 -6.37 1.47 -11.80
C ARG A 379 -5.43 1.39 -10.60
N LEU A 380 -4.16 1.16 -10.89
CA LEU A 380 -3.14 0.72 -9.94
C LEU A 380 -3.03 1.58 -8.67
N ASN A 381 -3.16 2.90 -8.79
CA ASN A 381 -3.10 3.80 -7.62
C ASN A 381 -4.27 3.62 -6.62
N LYS A 382 -5.39 3.05 -7.05
CA LYS A 382 -6.52 2.71 -6.16
C LYS A 382 -6.48 1.25 -5.71
N GLU A 383 -6.00 0.35 -6.56
CA GLU A 383 -5.90 -1.08 -6.28
C GLU A 383 -4.80 -1.37 -5.25
N ALA A 384 -3.58 -0.88 -5.51
CA ALA A 384 -2.41 -1.05 -4.66
C ALA A 384 -1.54 0.23 -4.69
N PRO A 385 -1.84 1.24 -3.84
CA PRO A 385 -1.22 2.56 -3.91
C PRO A 385 0.32 2.55 -3.80
N ILE A 386 0.89 1.68 -2.96
CA ILE A 386 2.35 1.53 -2.81
C ILE A 386 2.97 0.91 -4.08
N LEU A 387 2.30 -0.06 -4.71
CA LEU A 387 2.73 -0.60 -6.00
C LEU A 387 2.67 0.50 -7.08
N GLY A 388 1.62 1.32 -7.08
CA GLY A 388 1.51 2.51 -7.94
C GLY A 388 2.66 3.50 -7.74
N TYR A 389 3.09 3.71 -6.51
CA TYR A 389 4.29 4.50 -6.18
C TYR A 389 5.57 3.89 -6.79
N ARG A 390 5.78 2.56 -6.68
CA ARG A 390 6.94 1.87 -7.26
C ARG A 390 6.97 2.00 -8.79
N VAL A 391 5.83 1.77 -9.46
CA VAL A 391 5.71 1.93 -10.93
C VAL A 391 5.97 3.39 -11.35
N ARG A 392 5.51 4.37 -10.58
CA ARG A 392 5.81 5.78 -10.84
C ARG A 392 7.30 6.09 -10.71
N ARG A 393 8.02 5.48 -9.76
CA ARG A 393 9.48 5.60 -9.67
C ARG A 393 10.19 5.03 -10.89
N ALA A 394 9.74 3.85 -11.37
CA ALA A 394 10.23 3.31 -12.64
C ALA A 394 10.00 4.28 -13.80
N ALA A 395 8.79 4.85 -13.92
CA ALA A 395 8.46 5.85 -14.94
C ALA A 395 9.35 7.10 -14.86
N ALA A 396 9.61 7.58 -13.64
CA ALA A 396 10.50 8.73 -13.41
C ALA A 396 11.97 8.41 -13.75
N ALA A 397 12.38 7.15 -13.66
CA ALA A 397 13.69 6.66 -14.10
C ALA A 397 13.76 6.38 -15.61
N GLY A 398 12.65 6.54 -16.35
CA GLY A 398 12.61 6.40 -17.80
C GLY A 398 11.90 5.16 -18.33
N ALA A 399 11.31 4.34 -17.46
CA ALA A 399 10.51 3.19 -17.88
C ALA A 399 9.30 3.59 -18.73
N ALA A 400 9.02 2.84 -19.78
CA ALA A 400 7.85 3.02 -20.61
C ALA A 400 6.61 2.38 -19.94
N VAL A 401 5.85 3.15 -19.17
CA VAL A 401 4.57 2.68 -18.63
C VAL A 401 3.50 2.77 -19.71
N MET A 402 2.80 1.68 -19.96
CA MET A 402 1.75 1.53 -20.95
C MET A 402 0.48 1.01 -20.29
N ALA A 403 -0.69 1.29 -20.88
CA ALA A 403 -1.97 0.84 -20.32
C ALA A 403 -2.97 0.39 -21.39
N ILE A 404 -3.73 -0.67 -21.08
CA ILE A 404 -4.92 -1.11 -21.81
C ILE A 404 -6.08 -1.11 -20.81
N ASN A 405 -6.98 -0.15 -20.93
CA ASN A 405 -8.05 0.10 -19.96
C ASN A 405 -9.37 0.49 -20.64
N PRO A 406 -10.53 0.29 -19.97
CA PRO A 406 -11.83 0.69 -20.52
C PRO A 406 -12.06 2.20 -20.52
N ARG A 407 -11.29 2.94 -19.76
CA ARG A 407 -11.32 4.40 -19.68
C ARG A 407 -9.95 4.92 -19.27
N ARG A 408 -9.70 6.20 -19.54
CA ARG A 408 -8.52 6.87 -19.01
C ARG A 408 -8.63 7.01 -17.51
N PHE A 409 -7.67 6.43 -16.79
CA PHE A 409 -7.48 6.63 -15.37
C PHE A 409 -6.37 7.65 -15.13
N ASP A 410 -6.57 8.55 -14.18
CA ASP A 410 -5.47 9.33 -13.65
C ASP A 410 -4.62 8.42 -12.75
N LEU A 411 -3.50 7.94 -13.28
CA LEU A 411 -2.55 7.06 -12.59
C LEU A 411 -1.50 7.83 -11.80
N ALA A 412 -1.56 9.17 -11.81
CA ALA A 412 -0.60 10.06 -11.17
C ALA A 412 0.86 9.83 -11.64
N MET A 413 1.05 9.37 -12.89
CA MET A 413 2.34 9.16 -13.54
C MET A 413 2.23 9.32 -15.06
N PRO A 414 3.35 9.58 -15.78
CA PRO A 414 3.36 9.57 -17.24
C PRO A 414 3.03 8.18 -17.80
N VAL A 415 2.11 8.13 -18.76
CA VAL A 415 1.78 6.92 -19.54
C VAL A 415 2.26 7.13 -20.96
N ALA A 416 3.19 6.29 -21.42
CA ALA A 416 3.83 6.42 -22.72
C ALA A 416 2.90 6.05 -23.88
N LEU A 417 2.10 4.99 -23.71
CA LEU A 417 1.10 4.53 -24.68
C LEU A 417 -0.14 4.05 -23.91
N GLU A 418 -1.32 4.46 -24.38
CA GLU A 418 -2.60 4.06 -23.76
C GLU A 418 -3.57 3.60 -24.83
N GLN A 419 -4.25 2.47 -24.59
CA GLN A 419 -5.35 1.97 -25.38
C GLN A 419 -6.62 2.00 -24.55
N LEU A 420 -7.61 2.74 -25.04
CA LEU A 420 -8.95 2.80 -24.45
C LEU A 420 -9.87 1.89 -25.26
N ILE A 421 -10.37 0.85 -24.61
CA ILE A 421 -11.16 -0.20 -25.26
C ILE A 421 -12.42 -0.49 -24.47
N HIS A 422 -13.45 -1.00 -25.11
CA HIS A 422 -14.63 -1.49 -24.40
C HIS A 422 -14.26 -2.72 -23.55
N PRO A 423 -14.83 -2.90 -22.35
CA PRO A 423 -14.45 -4.02 -21.45
C PRO A 423 -14.49 -5.41 -22.13
N ASP A 424 -15.51 -5.70 -22.94
CA ASP A 424 -15.66 -6.97 -23.68
C ASP A 424 -14.61 -7.18 -24.78
N GLN A 425 -13.91 -6.13 -25.18
CA GLN A 425 -12.85 -6.17 -26.19
C GLN A 425 -11.45 -6.37 -25.58
N LEU A 426 -11.32 -6.51 -24.27
CA LEU A 426 -10.03 -6.64 -23.59
C LEU A 426 -9.25 -7.86 -24.09
N VAL A 427 -9.93 -8.97 -24.31
CA VAL A 427 -9.32 -10.20 -24.87
C VAL A 427 -8.81 -9.96 -26.28
N SER A 428 -9.62 -9.37 -27.17
CA SER A 428 -9.23 -9.09 -28.54
C SER A 428 -8.08 -8.08 -28.64
N ALA A 429 -8.06 -7.07 -27.76
CA ALA A 429 -6.98 -6.11 -27.68
C ALA A 429 -5.65 -6.77 -27.28
N LEU A 430 -5.68 -7.63 -26.27
CA LEU A 430 -4.48 -8.35 -25.84
C LEU A 430 -4.02 -9.39 -26.89
N ALA A 431 -4.96 -9.99 -27.62
CA ALA A 431 -4.65 -10.86 -28.73
C ALA A 431 -3.96 -10.11 -29.89
N GLN A 432 -4.41 -8.90 -30.24
CA GLN A 432 -3.75 -8.05 -31.23
C GLN A 432 -2.31 -7.71 -30.81
N LEU A 433 -2.10 -7.38 -29.53
CA LEU A 433 -0.75 -7.17 -28.98
C LEU A 433 0.10 -8.45 -29.10
N ALA A 434 -0.47 -9.62 -28.79
CA ALA A 434 0.22 -10.91 -28.93
C ALA A 434 0.59 -11.23 -30.38
N HIS A 435 -0.29 -10.97 -31.35
CA HIS A 435 0.03 -11.08 -32.76
C HIS A 435 1.14 -10.13 -33.20
N ALA A 436 1.08 -8.89 -32.77
CA ALA A 436 2.09 -7.88 -33.11
C ALA A 436 3.48 -8.27 -32.59
N ILE A 437 3.58 -8.73 -31.33
CA ILE A 437 4.86 -9.12 -30.74
C ILE A 437 5.39 -10.43 -31.35
N ALA A 438 4.52 -11.39 -31.66
CA ALA A 438 4.90 -12.62 -32.35
C ALA A 438 5.50 -12.33 -33.76
N SER A 439 4.90 -11.38 -34.47
CA SER A 439 5.41 -10.92 -35.78
C SER A 439 6.78 -10.26 -35.65
N ILE A 440 7.00 -9.40 -34.66
CA ILE A 440 8.28 -8.71 -34.42
C ILE A 440 9.36 -9.72 -34.00
N ALA A 441 9.02 -10.65 -33.12
CA ALA A 441 9.93 -11.71 -32.66
C ALA A 441 10.24 -12.79 -33.73
N GLY A 442 9.54 -12.78 -34.85
CA GLY A 442 9.64 -13.83 -35.86
C GLY A 442 9.20 -15.20 -35.36
N ALA A 443 8.36 -15.23 -34.32
CA ALA A 443 7.89 -16.46 -33.69
C ALA A 443 6.69 -17.05 -34.43
N LYS A 444 6.59 -18.40 -34.42
CA LYS A 444 5.42 -19.10 -34.99
C LYS A 444 4.20 -18.76 -34.13
N THR A 445 3.12 -18.31 -34.76
CA THR A 445 1.85 -18.06 -34.09
C THR A 445 1.28 -19.34 -33.47
N PRO A 446 1.03 -19.40 -32.16
CA PRO A 446 0.40 -20.56 -31.53
C PRO A 446 -1.04 -20.76 -32.04
N ALA A 447 -1.48 -22.02 -32.21
CA ALA A 447 -2.81 -22.36 -32.73
C ALA A 447 -3.97 -21.72 -31.92
N PHE A 448 -3.81 -21.51 -30.61
CA PHE A 448 -4.85 -20.85 -29.80
C PHE A 448 -4.99 -19.35 -30.13
N LEU A 449 -3.93 -18.69 -30.60
CA LEU A 449 -3.95 -17.29 -31.00
C LEU A 449 -4.65 -17.08 -32.35
N GLU A 450 -4.61 -18.07 -33.23
CA GLU A 450 -5.25 -18.03 -34.57
C GLU A 450 -6.78 -17.84 -34.50
N ARG A 451 -7.42 -18.19 -33.35
CA ARG A 451 -8.88 -17.96 -33.13
C ARG A 451 -9.24 -16.50 -32.93
N PHE A 452 -8.28 -15.63 -32.66
CA PHE A 452 -8.53 -14.22 -32.40
C PHE A 452 -8.20 -13.39 -33.64
N PRO A 453 -9.10 -12.46 -34.07
CA PRO A 453 -8.85 -11.61 -35.23
C PRO A 453 -7.63 -10.70 -35.01
N ASN A 454 -6.85 -10.48 -36.08
CA ASN A 454 -5.74 -9.53 -36.08
C ASN A 454 -5.98 -8.43 -37.13
N PRO A 455 -6.67 -7.34 -36.81
CA PRO A 455 -6.90 -6.23 -37.75
C PRO A 455 -5.63 -5.41 -38.05
N GLY A 456 -4.53 -5.62 -37.27
CA GLY A 456 -3.25 -4.98 -37.55
C GLY A 456 -3.17 -3.51 -37.08
N ASP A 457 -3.77 -3.18 -35.95
CA ASP A 457 -3.74 -1.83 -35.41
C ASP A 457 -2.30 -1.37 -35.06
N GLU A 458 -1.92 -0.21 -35.59
CA GLU A 458 -0.60 0.38 -35.45
C GLU A 458 -0.23 0.73 -34.00
N SER A 459 -1.23 0.99 -33.16
CA SER A 459 -1.01 1.31 -31.76
C SER A 459 -0.51 0.10 -30.95
N PHE A 460 -1.04 -1.10 -31.22
CA PHE A 460 -0.55 -2.33 -30.62
C PHE A 460 0.83 -2.73 -31.14
N LYS A 461 1.15 -2.41 -32.39
CA LYS A 461 2.52 -2.61 -32.91
C LYS A 461 3.54 -1.78 -32.14
N ARG A 462 3.22 -0.50 -31.88
CA ARG A 462 4.10 0.38 -31.08
C ARG A 462 4.27 -0.11 -29.63
N MET A 463 3.20 -0.64 -29.01
CA MET A 463 3.30 -1.29 -27.70
C MET A 463 4.19 -2.54 -27.75
N ALA A 464 3.98 -3.41 -28.76
CA ALA A 464 4.77 -4.62 -29.00
C ALA A 464 6.27 -4.29 -29.20
N GLU A 465 6.59 -3.26 -29.99
CA GLU A 465 7.96 -2.80 -30.19
C GLU A 465 8.63 -2.34 -28.89
N ARG A 466 7.89 -1.64 -28.05
CA ARG A 466 8.40 -1.20 -26.74
C ARG A 466 8.67 -2.38 -25.81
N LEU A 467 7.74 -3.34 -25.72
CA LEU A 467 7.92 -4.55 -24.92
C LEU A 467 9.06 -5.42 -25.43
N HIS A 468 9.16 -5.61 -26.75
CA HIS A 468 10.20 -6.45 -27.34
C HIS A 468 11.62 -5.87 -27.22
N LYS A 469 11.76 -4.54 -27.22
CA LYS A 469 13.05 -3.84 -27.06
C LYS A 469 13.47 -3.72 -25.58
N ALA A 470 12.56 -3.95 -24.65
CA ALA A 470 12.84 -3.83 -23.24
C ALA A 470 13.73 -4.97 -22.75
N GLU A 471 14.64 -4.66 -21.82
CA GLU A 471 15.50 -5.66 -21.17
C GLU A 471 14.76 -6.39 -20.04
N SER A 472 13.78 -5.71 -19.43
CA SER A 472 13.07 -6.21 -18.24
C SER A 472 11.58 -5.80 -18.28
N PRO A 473 10.80 -6.28 -19.30
CA PRO A 473 9.39 -5.93 -19.38
C PRO A 473 8.55 -6.67 -18.35
N ARG A 474 7.54 -5.99 -17.80
CA ARG A 474 6.58 -6.57 -16.85
C ARG A 474 5.14 -6.22 -17.24
N LEU A 475 4.28 -7.24 -17.26
CA LEU A 475 2.85 -7.10 -17.47
C LEU A 475 2.14 -7.23 -16.12
N LEU A 476 1.25 -6.31 -15.78
CA LEU A 476 0.46 -6.34 -14.54
C LEU A 476 -1.02 -6.43 -14.89
N LEU A 477 -1.65 -7.53 -14.51
CA LEU A 477 -3.09 -7.75 -14.61
C LEU A 477 -3.76 -7.16 -13.36
N GLY A 478 -4.56 -6.11 -13.55
CA GLY A 478 -5.29 -5.45 -12.45
C GLY A 478 -6.66 -6.07 -12.20
N HIS A 479 -7.40 -5.51 -11.26
CA HIS A 479 -8.68 -6.05 -10.79
C HIS A 479 -9.70 -6.25 -11.94
N LEU A 480 -9.79 -5.31 -12.90
CA LEU A 480 -10.71 -5.45 -14.02
C LEU A 480 -10.35 -6.63 -14.95
N ALA A 481 -9.06 -6.95 -15.08
CA ALA A 481 -8.61 -8.11 -15.84
C ALA A 481 -8.86 -9.42 -15.07
N LEU A 482 -8.59 -9.44 -13.76
CA LEU A 482 -8.77 -10.62 -12.90
C LEU A 482 -10.24 -11.01 -12.76
N GLN A 483 -11.15 -10.03 -12.76
CA GLN A 483 -12.60 -10.22 -12.65
C GLN A 483 -13.29 -10.41 -14.01
N HIS A 484 -12.53 -10.39 -15.12
CA HIS A 484 -13.11 -10.46 -16.46
C HIS A 484 -13.73 -11.84 -16.74
N PRO A 485 -14.93 -11.92 -17.38
CA PRO A 485 -15.61 -13.18 -17.71
C PRO A 485 -14.83 -14.12 -18.63
N ALA A 486 -13.75 -13.64 -19.25
CA ALA A 486 -12.81 -14.43 -20.04
C ALA A 486 -11.37 -14.28 -19.52
N PHE A 487 -11.21 -14.33 -18.21
CA PHE A 487 -9.89 -14.19 -17.55
C PHE A 487 -8.90 -15.27 -17.96
N ALA A 488 -9.34 -16.51 -18.18
CA ALA A 488 -8.50 -17.60 -18.67
C ALA A 488 -7.82 -17.27 -20.01
N ASP A 489 -8.55 -16.65 -20.94
CA ASP A 489 -7.99 -16.19 -22.21
C ASP A 489 -7.02 -15.03 -22.03
N LEU A 490 -7.36 -14.04 -21.16
CA LEU A 490 -6.47 -12.93 -20.83
C LEU A 490 -5.15 -13.41 -20.22
N ARG A 491 -5.22 -14.35 -19.28
CA ARG A 491 -4.04 -14.93 -18.63
C ARG A 491 -3.11 -15.61 -19.64
N ARG A 492 -3.67 -16.43 -20.52
CA ARG A 492 -2.90 -17.13 -21.57
C ARG A 492 -2.25 -16.17 -22.57
N LEU A 493 -2.99 -15.13 -22.98
CA LEU A 493 -2.47 -14.10 -23.89
C LEU A 493 -1.39 -13.24 -23.20
N ALA A 494 -1.57 -12.86 -21.94
CA ALA A 494 -0.56 -12.15 -21.18
C ALA A 494 0.72 -12.99 -20.99
N ALA A 495 0.58 -14.29 -20.70
CA ALA A 495 1.71 -15.20 -20.60
C ALA A 495 2.47 -15.30 -21.92
N LEU A 496 1.76 -15.42 -23.06
CA LEU A 496 2.39 -15.44 -24.38
C LEU A 496 3.12 -14.13 -24.70
N VAL A 497 2.52 -12.97 -24.40
CA VAL A 497 3.18 -11.67 -24.61
C VAL A 497 4.44 -11.57 -23.76
N ALA A 498 4.39 -11.99 -22.51
CA ALA A 498 5.54 -12.00 -21.61
C ALA A 498 6.65 -12.95 -22.11
N GLU A 499 6.30 -14.16 -22.52
CA GLU A 499 7.25 -15.14 -23.10
C GLU A 499 7.96 -14.55 -24.33
N LEU A 500 7.21 -14.00 -25.28
CA LEU A 500 7.75 -13.43 -26.52
C LEU A 500 8.55 -12.14 -26.32
N SER A 501 8.37 -11.47 -25.20
CA SER A 501 9.15 -10.27 -24.82
C SER A 501 10.23 -10.55 -23.77
N SER A 502 10.45 -11.81 -23.37
CA SER A 502 11.35 -12.19 -22.28
C SER A 502 11.01 -11.50 -20.95
N GLY A 503 9.73 -11.22 -20.75
CA GLY A 503 9.22 -10.52 -19.59
C GLY A 503 8.55 -11.42 -18.55
N SER A 504 7.85 -10.80 -17.62
CA SER A 504 7.08 -11.48 -16.57
C SER A 504 5.64 -11.00 -16.49
N VAL A 505 4.74 -11.86 -15.98
CA VAL A 505 3.35 -11.52 -15.68
C VAL A 505 3.17 -11.41 -14.18
N GLY A 506 2.56 -10.33 -13.72
CA GLY A 506 2.16 -10.11 -12.35
C GLY A 506 0.65 -9.94 -12.22
N TYR A 507 0.13 -10.38 -11.08
CA TYR A 507 -1.28 -10.30 -10.72
C TYR A 507 -1.44 -9.33 -9.55
N VAL A 508 -2.14 -8.22 -9.77
CA VAL A 508 -2.50 -7.28 -8.69
C VAL A 508 -3.76 -7.83 -8.02
N THR A 509 -3.56 -8.76 -7.08
CA THR A 509 -4.66 -9.47 -6.42
C THR A 509 -5.34 -8.62 -5.35
N GLU A 510 -6.57 -8.98 -5.00
CA GLU A 510 -7.28 -8.40 -3.87
C GLU A 510 -6.78 -9.00 -2.55
N GLY A 511 -6.74 -8.18 -1.48
CA GLY A 511 -6.23 -8.57 -0.18
C GLY A 511 -4.74 -8.91 -0.17
N ALA A 512 -4.15 -8.99 1.00
CA ALA A 512 -2.72 -9.22 1.16
C ALA A 512 -2.28 -10.67 0.94
N ASN A 513 -3.22 -11.62 0.91
CA ASN A 513 -2.88 -13.05 1.06
C ASN A 513 -3.53 -13.98 0.04
N GLN A 514 -3.86 -13.49 -1.16
CA GLN A 514 -4.37 -14.37 -2.21
C GLN A 514 -3.34 -15.45 -2.59
N ALA A 515 -2.05 -15.14 -2.57
CA ALA A 515 -0.98 -16.12 -2.80
C ALA A 515 -0.92 -17.17 -1.67
N GLY A 516 -1.09 -16.72 -0.42
CA GLY A 516 -1.18 -17.60 0.74
C GLY A 516 -2.37 -18.55 0.68
N ALA A 517 -3.50 -18.12 0.12
CA ALA A 517 -4.67 -19.00 -0.06
C ALA A 517 -4.34 -20.23 -0.94
N TYR A 518 -3.57 -20.05 -2.00
CA TYR A 518 -3.09 -21.16 -2.83
C TYR A 518 -2.12 -22.06 -2.06
N ILE A 519 -1.20 -21.47 -1.29
CA ILE A 519 -0.21 -22.23 -0.50
C ILE A 519 -0.88 -22.95 0.67
N ALA A 520 -1.83 -22.32 1.34
CA ALA A 520 -2.60 -22.93 2.43
C ALA A 520 -3.56 -24.03 1.94
N GLY A 521 -3.93 -24.02 0.64
CA GLY A 521 -4.89 -24.95 0.04
C GLY A 521 -6.35 -24.47 0.17
N ALA A 522 -6.58 -23.17 0.37
CA ALA A 522 -7.90 -22.55 0.43
C ALA A 522 -8.47 -22.20 -0.95
N VAL A 523 -8.15 -23.01 -1.95
CA VAL A 523 -8.72 -23.00 -3.30
C VAL A 523 -9.05 -24.44 -3.70
N PRO A 524 -10.08 -24.69 -4.56
CA PRO A 524 -10.61 -26.03 -4.75
C PRO A 524 -9.62 -27.03 -5.36
N HIS A 525 -8.74 -26.58 -6.26
CA HIS A 525 -7.80 -27.40 -7.03
C HIS A 525 -6.40 -27.50 -6.41
N ARG A 526 -6.17 -26.95 -5.22
CA ARG A 526 -4.89 -26.99 -4.50
C ARG A 526 -5.09 -27.44 -3.06
N GLY A 527 -4.16 -28.24 -2.59
CA GLY A 527 -4.03 -28.63 -1.19
C GLY A 527 -2.91 -27.87 -0.48
N PRO A 528 -2.65 -28.14 0.81
CA PRO A 528 -1.58 -27.55 1.59
C PRO A 528 -0.22 -27.65 0.89
N GLY A 529 0.56 -26.56 0.90
CA GLY A 529 1.80 -26.42 0.16
C GLY A 529 1.60 -26.07 -1.32
N GLY A 530 0.36 -25.76 -1.74
CA GLY A 530 0.03 -25.43 -3.13
C GLY A 530 0.13 -26.62 -4.09
N VAL A 531 0.08 -27.85 -3.56
CA VAL A 531 0.10 -29.07 -4.39
C VAL A 531 -1.26 -29.28 -5.04
N ALA A 532 -1.31 -29.96 -6.19
CA ALA A 532 -2.57 -30.29 -6.81
C ALA A 532 -3.43 -31.18 -5.89
N ALA A 533 -4.71 -30.92 -5.85
CA ALA A 533 -5.69 -31.69 -5.09
C ALA A 533 -6.91 -32.01 -5.95
N ASP A 534 -7.72 -32.97 -5.53
CA ASP A 534 -9.00 -33.24 -6.17
C ASP A 534 -9.87 -31.98 -6.15
N SER A 535 -10.35 -31.59 -7.33
CA SER A 535 -11.06 -30.32 -7.50
C SER A 535 -12.45 -30.40 -6.88
N GLY A 536 -12.74 -29.45 -5.95
CA GLY A 536 -14.09 -29.13 -5.50
C GLY A 536 -14.74 -28.06 -6.39
N ALA A 537 -15.96 -27.67 -6.04
CA ALA A 537 -16.61 -26.51 -6.66
C ALA A 537 -15.89 -25.21 -6.28
N ASN A 538 -15.66 -24.34 -7.28
CA ASN A 538 -15.17 -22.98 -7.07
C ASN A 538 -16.29 -22.05 -6.54
N ALA A 539 -15.97 -20.81 -6.19
CA ALA A 539 -16.91 -19.84 -5.60
C ALA A 539 -18.18 -19.65 -6.43
N ARG A 540 -18.05 -19.61 -7.77
CA ARG A 540 -19.19 -19.43 -8.68
C ARG A 540 -20.07 -20.68 -8.73
N GLU A 541 -19.46 -21.86 -8.82
CA GLU A 541 -20.16 -23.15 -8.88
C GLU A 541 -20.89 -23.45 -7.56
N MET A 542 -20.31 -23.06 -6.41
CA MET A 542 -20.96 -23.21 -5.11
C MET A 542 -22.29 -22.46 -5.03
N PHE A 543 -22.43 -21.33 -5.71
CA PHE A 543 -23.69 -20.57 -5.74
C PHE A 543 -24.65 -21.05 -6.84
N ALA A 544 -24.12 -21.49 -7.98
CA ALA A 544 -24.95 -22.04 -9.07
C ALA A 544 -25.64 -23.35 -8.69
N ASP A 545 -24.96 -24.19 -7.90
CA ASP A 545 -25.48 -25.42 -7.29
C ASP A 545 -25.33 -25.28 -5.79
N SER A 546 -26.41 -24.83 -5.13
CA SER A 546 -26.40 -24.47 -3.71
C SER A 546 -25.93 -25.62 -2.81
N ARG A 547 -25.12 -25.30 -1.82
CA ARG A 547 -24.65 -26.24 -0.80
C ARG A 547 -25.66 -26.40 0.34
N ASP A 548 -25.55 -27.48 1.12
CA ASP A 548 -26.40 -27.69 2.28
C ASP A 548 -26.06 -26.72 3.43
N ALA A 549 -24.78 -26.36 3.54
CA ALA A 549 -24.31 -25.28 4.42
C ALA A 549 -23.16 -24.49 3.82
N TYR A 550 -22.99 -23.28 4.33
CA TYR A 550 -21.84 -22.41 4.03
C TYR A 550 -21.08 -22.02 5.30
N LEU A 551 -19.75 -22.05 5.20
CA LEU A 551 -18.83 -21.44 6.15
C LEU A 551 -18.22 -20.20 5.48
N LEU A 552 -18.51 -19.02 6.02
CA LEU A 552 -18.02 -17.74 5.52
C LEU A 552 -16.94 -17.19 6.46
N LEU A 553 -15.70 -17.10 6.01
CA LEU A 553 -14.58 -16.59 6.81
C LEU A 553 -14.18 -15.18 6.32
N GLY A 554 -14.64 -14.15 7.01
CA GLY A 554 -14.35 -12.75 6.70
C GLY A 554 -14.91 -12.28 5.35
N VAL A 555 -16.02 -12.88 4.88
CA VAL A 555 -16.65 -12.60 3.59
C VAL A 555 -18.10 -12.18 3.79
N GLU A 556 -18.50 -11.14 3.08
CA GLU A 556 -19.90 -10.71 2.89
C GLU A 556 -20.31 -10.98 1.43
N PRO A 557 -20.78 -12.18 1.08
CA PRO A 557 -20.91 -12.62 -0.30
C PRO A 557 -21.76 -11.73 -1.20
N GLU A 558 -22.74 -11.03 -0.65
CA GLU A 558 -23.62 -10.09 -1.37
C GLU A 558 -22.88 -8.86 -1.94
N VAL A 559 -21.70 -8.52 -1.37
CA VAL A 559 -20.89 -7.37 -1.83
C VAL A 559 -19.48 -7.78 -2.26
N ASP A 560 -19.00 -8.92 -1.79
CA ASP A 560 -17.63 -9.38 -2.05
C ASP A 560 -17.52 -10.32 -3.25
N CYS A 561 -18.60 -11.06 -3.59
CA CYS A 561 -18.56 -12.03 -4.68
C CYS A 561 -18.86 -11.40 -6.04
N TRP A 562 -18.42 -12.06 -7.11
CA TRP A 562 -18.67 -11.63 -8.49
C TRP A 562 -20.16 -11.51 -8.82
N ASP A 563 -20.97 -12.45 -8.29
CA ASP A 563 -22.43 -12.44 -8.41
C ASP A 563 -23.06 -12.46 -7.03
N GLY A 564 -23.24 -11.28 -6.44
CA GLY A 564 -23.84 -11.14 -5.11
C GLY A 564 -25.32 -11.53 -5.05
N VAL A 565 -26.03 -11.48 -6.18
CA VAL A 565 -27.45 -11.91 -6.24
C VAL A 565 -27.54 -13.42 -6.15
N ALA A 566 -26.80 -14.15 -6.99
CA ALA A 566 -26.75 -15.60 -6.93
C ALA A 566 -26.22 -16.09 -5.57
N ALA A 567 -25.23 -15.39 -5.00
CA ALA A 567 -24.73 -15.68 -3.66
C ALA A 567 -25.85 -15.59 -2.62
N ARG A 568 -26.61 -14.50 -2.63
CA ARG A 568 -27.72 -14.30 -1.69
C ARG A 568 -28.80 -15.37 -1.83
N GLU A 569 -29.21 -15.71 -3.06
CA GLU A 569 -30.20 -16.74 -3.33
C GLU A 569 -29.76 -18.15 -2.83
N ALA A 570 -28.46 -18.44 -2.90
CA ALA A 570 -27.91 -19.70 -2.40
C ALA A 570 -27.87 -19.72 -0.86
N LEU A 571 -27.46 -18.62 -0.23
CA LEU A 571 -27.38 -18.50 1.22
C LEU A 571 -28.76 -18.58 1.89
N ASP A 572 -29.80 -18.01 1.28
CA ASP A 572 -31.19 -18.05 1.80
C ASP A 572 -31.76 -19.48 1.85
N LYS A 573 -31.18 -20.46 1.13
CA LYS A 573 -31.62 -21.86 1.06
C LYS A 573 -30.81 -22.82 1.93
N ALA A 574 -29.68 -22.34 2.47
CA ALA A 574 -28.71 -23.17 3.18
C ALA A 574 -28.59 -22.79 4.66
N ARG A 575 -27.85 -23.62 5.42
CA ARG A 575 -27.38 -23.21 6.75
C ARG A 575 -26.12 -22.37 6.60
N VAL A 576 -26.06 -21.22 7.30
CA VAL A 576 -24.95 -20.28 7.14
C VAL A 576 -24.28 -19.99 8.48
N VAL A 577 -23.00 -20.36 8.57
CA VAL A 577 -22.11 -20.01 9.68
C VAL A 577 -21.12 -18.97 9.21
N CYS A 578 -21.16 -17.79 9.84
CA CYS A 578 -20.26 -16.67 9.53
C CYS A 578 -19.20 -16.51 10.64
N LEU A 579 -17.93 -16.51 10.27
CA LEU A 579 -16.87 -15.96 11.10
C LEU A 579 -16.60 -14.54 10.57
N SER A 580 -17.07 -13.54 11.30
CA SER A 580 -17.02 -12.16 10.80
C SER A 580 -16.68 -11.17 11.88
N SER A 581 -15.94 -10.13 11.47
CA SER A 581 -15.61 -8.99 12.34
C SER A 581 -16.79 -8.02 12.49
N PHE A 582 -17.72 -8.02 11.53
CA PHE A 582 -18.87 -7.11 11.48
C PHE A 582 -20.15 -7.88 11.17
N VAL A 583 -21.30 -7.31 11.53
CA VAL A 583 -22.61 -7.90 11.26
C VAL A 583 -23.44 -6.95 10.43
N SER A 584 -23.38 -7.11 9.10
CA SER A 584 -24.15 -6.30 8.17
C SER A 584 -25.67 -6.52 8.30
N SER A 585 -26.47 -5.62 7.73
CA SER A 585 -27.92 -5.80 7.69
C SER A 585 -28.31 -7.02 6.87
N ALA A 586 -27.62 -7.29 5.76
CA ALA A 586 -27.86 -8.45 4.92
C ALA A 586 -27.48 -9.76 5.65
N MET A 587 -26.35 -9.79 6.35
CA MET A 587 -25.93 -10.94 7.15
C MET A 587 -26.97 -11.32 8.21
N ARG A 588 -27.65 -10.33 8.81
CA ARG A 588 -28.72 -10.57 9.77
C ARG A 588 -29.92 -11.32 9.18
N GLU A 589 -30.10 -11.29 7.88
CA GLU A 589 -31.20 -11.96 7.19
C GLU A 589 -30.87 -13.43 6.89
N TYR A 590 -29.66 -13.75 6.41
CA TYR A 590 -29.30 -15.11 6.00
C TYR A 590 -28.50 -15.93 7.02
N ALA A 591 -27.70 -15.31 7.90
CA ALA A 591 -26.84 -16.08 8.81
C ALA A 591 -27.66 -16.82 9.88
N ASP A 592 -27.35 -18.09 10.14
CA ASP A 592 -27.88 -18.87 11.26
C ASP A 592 -27.02 -18.77 12.51
N CYS A 593 -25.70 -18.64 12.33
CA CYS A 593 -24.73 -18.44 13.38
C CYS A 593 -23.67 -17.40 12.94
N VAL A 594 -23.36 -16.43 13.81
CA VAL A 594 -22.23 -15.51 13.62
C VAL A 594 -21.27 -15.67 14.78
N LEU A 595 -20.02 -16.00 14.49
CA LEU A 595 -18.92 -16.08 15.45
C LEU A 595 -18.00 -14.88 15.23
N PRO A 596 -17.70 -14.09 16.27
CA PRO A 596 -16.79 -12.96 16.18
C PRO A 596 -15.40 -13.35 15.68
N LEU A 597 -14.90 -12.62 14.67
CA LEU A 597 -13.55 -12.72 14.13
C LEU A 597 -12.77 -11.46 14.48
N GLY A 598 -11.47 -11.58 14.75
CA GLY A 598 -10.58 -10.42 14.86
C GLY A 598 -10.54 -9.65 13.55
N ALA A 599 -10.52 -8.30 13.63
CA ALA A 599 -10.33 -7.45 12.48
C ALA A 599 -8.84 -7.05 12.33
N PHE A 600 -8.54 -6.19 11.35
CA PHE A 600 -7.19 -5.66 11.13
C PHE A 600 -6.56 -5.16 12.46
N GLY A 601 -5.38 -5.67 12.76
CA GLY A 601 -4.64 -5.34 13.99
C GLY A 601 -5.05 -6.13 15.24
N GLU A 602 -6.07 -6.98 15.16
CA GLU A 602 -6.50 -7.86 16.26
C GLU A 602 -6.15 -9.34 16.02
N THR A 603 -5.90 -9.72 14.77
CA THR A 603 -5.61 -11.12 14.38
C THR A 603 -4.11 -11.35 14.31
N PRO A 604 -3.54 -12.29 15.08
CA PRO A 604 -2.17 -12.75 14.89
C PRO A 604 -2.11 -13.74 13.72
N GLY A 605 -1.01 -13.69 12.95
CA GLY A 605 -0.81 -14.61 11.84
C GLY A 605 0.23 -14.12 10.85
N SER A 606 0.39 -14.89 9.75
CA SER A 606 1.26 -14.58 8.63
C SER A 606 0.48 -14.35 7.34
N PHE A 607 1.07 -13.56 6.44
CA PHE A 607 0.51 -13.24 5.12
C PHE A 607 1.46 -13.64 4.01
#